data_6ae1f8f0233832104c9525791f3fad5a
#
_entry.id   6ae1f8f0233832104c9525791f3fad5a
#
_cell.length_a   1.000
_cell.length_b   1.000
_cell.length_c   1.000
_cell.angle_alpha   90.00
_cell.angle_beta   90.00
_cell.angle_gamma   90.00
#
_symmetry.space_group_name_H-M   'P 1'
#
loop_
_entity.id
_entity.type
_entity.pdbx_description
1 polymer ?
#
loop_
_entity_poly.entity_id
_entity_poly.type
_entity_poly.pdbx_seq_one_letter_code
_entity_poly.pdbx_strand_id
1 'polypeptide(L)'
;MKGLNKFLKNKNTVTILGVLACIAILFVGYNVRINQKTALVTVFYANQDIQPKTLITEDMVSRTQVPQSFILGEYYRNYKDIVGKYSNYNTMIAKGSLFYSSLLTEEENLPDAVFYNINEGERVVSFPVNTTTTYGNSIMPGNKVDIYVKLIDNSGKIVYGEFFENIEALAIKDSSGKNVFENIEEERTPAYLYFSLPEAKYLLFSSLNYIKDNEIEVVIVPNTLKFNAEDPTATEVSSDYLYNFVLDKISQIDDQKELYEELLNEMEQSKLEKKNQ
;
A
#
# COMPACT_ATOMS: atom_id res chain seq x y z
N MET A 1 59.68 -48.01 -6.01
CA MET A 1 59.04 -47.68 -7.29
C MET A 1 58.93 -48.82 -8.32
N LYS A 2 59.83 -49.91 -8.31
CA LYS A 2 59.73 -50.96 -9.32
C LYS A 2 58.50 -51.91 -9.17
N GLY A 3 57.89 -52.05 -7.99
CA GLY A 3 56.71 -52.90 -7.75
C GLY A 3 55.42 -52.34 -8.33
N LEU A 4 55.21 -51.02 -8.25
CA LEU A 4 53.99 -50.36 -8.72
C LEU A 4 53.84 -50.43 -10.25
N ASN A 5 54.97 -50.27 -10.97
CA ASN A 5 55.01 -50.39 -12.43
C ASN A 5 54.69 -51.80 -12.95
N LYS A 6 55.03 -52.89 -12.18
CA LYS A 6 54.73 -54.27 -12.54
C LYS A 6 53.24 -54.57 -12.32
N PHE A 7 52.63 -53.94 -11.31
CA PHE A 7 51.20 -54.07 -10.98
C PHE A 7 50.32 -53.35 -12.04
N LEU A 8 50.74 -52.20 -12.52
CA LEU A 8 50.03 -51.46 -13.55
C LEU A 8 50.21 -51.99 -14.98
N LYS A 9 51.18 -52.93 -15.21
CA LYS A 9 51.36 -53.59 -16.51
C LYS A 9 50.46 -54.83 -16.68
N ASN A 10 49.84 -55.33 -15.63
CA ASN A 10 48.93 -56.49 -15.72
C ASN A 10 47.56 -56.03 -16.20
N LYS A 11 47.11 -56.50 -17.39
CA LYS A 11 45.82 -56.16 -18.00
C LYS A 11 44.65 -56.38 -17.03
N ASN A 12 44.67 -57.49 -16.30
CA ASN A 12 43.56 -57.75 -15.36
C ASN A 12 43.54 -56.81 -14.19
N THR A 13 44.67 -56.34 -13.70
CA THR A 13 44.77 -55.35 -12.62
C THR A 13 44.29 -54.02 -13.06
N VAL A 14 44.63 -53.53 -14.28
CA VAL A 14 44.17 -52.34 -14.84
C VAL A 14 42.64 -52.36 -15.05
N THR A 15 42.10 -53.45 -15.54
CA THR A 15 40.67 -53.63 -15.72
C THR A 15 39.92 -53.59 -14.38
N ILE A 16 40.43 -54.30 -13.34
CA ILE A 16 39.83 -54.27 -12.01
C ILE A 16 39.87 -52.85 -11.39
N LEU A 17 41.02 -52.15 -11.52
CA LEU A 17 41.15 -50.79 -11.07
C LEU A 17 40.18 -49.83 -11.83
N GLY A 18 40.02 -50.03 -13.12
CA GLY A 18 39.09 -49.28 -13.95
C GLY A 18 37.63 -49.48 -13.50
N VAL A 19 37.23 -50.75 -13.25
CA VAL A 19 35.88 -51.05 -12.75
C VAL A 19 35.64 -50.45 -11.34
N LEU A 20 36.64 -50.57 -10.45
CA LEU A 20 36.57 -49.96 -9.12
C LEU A 20 36.43 -48.42 -9.17
N ALA A 21 37.21 -47.79 -10.06
CA ALA A 21 37.11 -46.35 -10.28
C ALA A 21 35.72 -45.95 -10.82
N CYS A 22 35.17 -46.70 -11.77
CA CYS A 22 33.82 -46.47 -12.28
C CYS A 22 32.76 -46.63 -11.18
N ILE A 23 32.85 -47.66 -10.35
CA ILE A 23 31.94 -47.87 -9.21
C ILE A 23 32.05 -46.71 -8.22
N ALA A 24 33.28 -46.27 -7.91
CA ALA A 24 33.50 -45.13 -7.01
C ALA A 24 32.89 -43.83 -7.55
N ILE A 25 33.07 -43.55 -8.84
CA ILE A 25 32.49 -42.35 -9.50
C ILE A 25 30.95 -42.43 -9.48
N LEU A 26 30.38 -43.59 -9.82
CA LEU A 26 28.93 -43.78 -9.77
C LEU A 26 28.37 -43.62 -8.34
N PHE A 27 29.08 -44.19 -7.34
CA PHE A 27 28.70 -44.08 -5.94
C PHE A 27 28.75 -42.64 -5.45
N VAL A 28 29.83 -41.91 -5.74
CA VAL A 28 29.94 -40.49 -5.39
C VAL A 28 28.87 -39.66 -6.12
N GLY A 29 28.71 -39.86 -7.42
CA GLY A 29 27.70 -39.18 -8.21
C GLY A 29 26.27 -39.43 -7.71
N TYR A 30 25.97 -40.67 -7.34
CA TYR A 30 24.67 -41.06 -6.74
C TYR A 30 24.44 -40.38 -5.37
N ASN A 31 25.45 -40.42 -4.48
CA ASN A 31 25.35 -39.79 -3.17
C ASN A 31 25.19 -38.26 -3.27
N VAL A 32 25.96 -37.61 -4.15
CA VAL A 32 25.83 -36.15 -4.40
C VAL A 32 24.41 -35.82 -4.89
N ARG A 33 23.89 -36.63 -5.84
CA ARG A 33 22.54 -36.40 -6.38
C ARG A 33 21.44 -36.66 -5.36
N ILE A 34 21.58 -37.66 -4.50
CA ILE A 34 20.66 -37.93 -3.39
C ILE A 34 20.71 -36.79 -2.39
N ASN A 35 21.88 -36.40 -1.92
CA ASN A 35 22.06 -35.35 -0.95
C ASN A 35 21.49 -34.00 -1.46
N GLN A 36 21.65 -33.67 -2.75
CA GLN A 36 21.05 -32.49 -3.34
C GLN A 36 19.52 -32.55 -3.37
N LYS A 37 18.92 -33.72 -3.61
CA LYS A 37 17.48 -33.89 -3.66
C LYS A 37 16.83 -34.02 -2.29
N THR A 38 17.55 -34.52 -1.30
CA THR A 38 17.07 -34.74 0.07
C THR A 38 17.58 -33.72 1.07
N ALA A 39 18.32 -32.69 0.59
CA ALA A 39 18.76 -31.59 1.44
C ALA A 39 17.55 -30.97 2.16
N LEU A 40 17.59 -31.04 3.48
CA LEU A 40 16.54 -30.47 4.32
C LEU A 40 16.72 -28.97 4.43
N VAL A 41 15.65 -28.27 4.23
CA VAL A 41 15.56 -26.81 4.46
C VAL A 41 14.55 -26.52 5.56
N THR A 42 14.86 -25.54 6.39
CA THR A 42 13.93 -25.08 7.40
C THR A 42 12.86 -24.24 6.73
N VAL A 43 11.62 -24.56 7.00
CA VAL A 43 10.45 -23.82 6.52
C VAL A 43 9.55 -23.45 7.68
N PHE A 44 8.76 -22.40 7.47
CA PHE A 44 7.77 -21.93 8.42
C PHE A 44 6.38 -22.25 7.89
N TYR A 45 5.50 -22.67 8.78
CA TYR A 45 4.14 -23.07 8.47
C TYR A 45 3.15 -22.57 9.52
N ALA A 46 1.89 -22.40 9.11
CA ALA A 46 0.81 -22.01 9.99
C ALA A 46 0.46 -23.16 10.95
N ASN A 47 0.50 -22.92 12.25
CA ASN A 47 0.15 -23.95 13.26
C ASN A 47 -1.35 -24.02 13.55
N GLN A 48 -2.13 -23.06 13.01
CA GLN A 48 -3.58 -22.97 13.09
C GLN A 48 -4.14 -22.41 11.77
N ASP A 49 -5.46 -22.49 11.61
CA ASP A 49 -6.13 -21.81 10.49
C ASP A 49 -6.10 -20.31 10.69
N ILE A 50 -5.61 -19.59 9.69
CA ILE A 50 -5.49 -18.13 9.70
C ILE A 50 -6.52 -17.56 8.73
N GLN A 51 -7.43 -16.76 9.27
CA GLN A 51 -8.48 -16.12 8.49
C GLN A 51 -7.89 -15.03 7.57
N PRO A 52 -8.59 -14.67 6.48
CA PRO A 52 -8.20 -13.54 5.65
C PRO A 52 -8.01 -12.26 6.49
N LYS A 53 -7.06 -11.42 6.09
CA LYS A 53 -6.79 -10.13 6.70
C LYS A 53 -6.44 -10.22 8.20
N THR A 54 -5.73 -11.25 8.60
CA THR A 54 -5.28 -11.46 9.97
C THR A 54 -3.81 -11.09 10.10
N LEU A 55 -3.45 -10.29 11.09
CA LEU A 55 -2.07 -10.01 11.46
C LEU A 55 -1.40 -11.31 11.92
N ILE A 56 -0.28 -11.67 11.30
CA ILE A 56 0.48 -12.87 11.65
C ILE A 56 1.32 -12.58 12.89
N THR A 57 0.99 -13.27 13.96
CA THR A 57 1.69 -13.20 15.25
C THR A 57 2.63 -14.39 15.44
N GLU A 58 3.55 -14.28 16.40
CA GLU A 58 4.56 -15.33 16.67
C GLU A 58 3.95 -16.69 17.00
N ASP A 59 2.83 -16.70 17.73
CA ASP A 59 2.10 -17.88 18.15
C ASP A 59 1.45 -18.64 16.99
N MET A 60 1.26 -18.00 15.83
CA MET A 60 0.67 -18.60 14.62
C MET A 60 1.70 -19.33 13.75
N VAL A 61 3.01 -19.13 14.02
CA VAL A 61 4.08 -19.61 13.16
C VAL A 61 4.86 -20.72 13.83
N SER A 62 4.98 -21.87 13.16
CA SER A 62 5.82 -22.97 13.56
C SER A 62 6.86 -23.30 12.48
N ARG A 63 7.92 -23.99 12.85
CA ARG A 63 8.99 -24.38 11.93
C ARG A 63 9.12 -25.88 11.82
N THR A 64 9.51 -26.36 10.64
CA THR A 64 9.86 -27.75 10.40
C THR A 64 10.96 -27.83 9.35
N GLN A 65 11.47 -29.05 9.12
CA GLN A 65 12.44 -29.29 8.06
C GLN A 65 11.82 -30.22 7.02
N VAL A 66 11.90 -29.80 5.76
CA VAL A 66 11.38 -30.55 4.62
C VAL A 66 12.45 -30.61 3.52
N PRO A 67 12.48 -31.69 2.69
CA PRO A 67 13.34 -31.71 1.51
C PRO A 67 12.98 -30.54 0.57
N GLN A 68 14.00 -29.86 0.08
CA GLN A 68 13.80 -28.71 -0.82
C GLN A 68 12.97 -29.07 -2.06
N SER A 69 13.03 -30.30 -2.51
CA SER A 69 12.26 -30.80 -3.67
C SER A 69 10.74 -30.80 -3.47
N PHE A 70 10.24 -30.71 -2.24
CA PHE A 70 8.82 -30.65 -1.93
C PHE A 70 8.26 -29.22 -1.96
N ILE A 71 9.12 -28.21 -2.02
CA ILE A 71 8.67 -26.81 -2.01
C ILE A 71 8.53 -26.33 -3.45
N LEU A 72 7.31 -25.97 -3.80
CA LEU A 72 6.98 -25.41 -5.11
C LEU A 72 6.59 -23.96 -4.94
N GLY A 73 7.27 -23.04 -5.62
CA GLY A 73 7.00 -21.61 -5.56
C GLY A 73 7.87 -20.86 -4.54
N GLU A 74 7.63 -19.57 -4.46
CA GLU A 74 8.35 -18.66 -3.56
C GLU A 74 7.75 -18.70 -2.17
N TYR A 75 8.58 -18.92 -1.16
CA TYR A 75 8.19 -19.01 0.24
C TYR A 75 9.12 -18.16 1.12
N TYR A 76 8.62 -17.76 2.27
CA TYR A 76 9.41 -17.02 3.25
C TYR A 76 10.41 -17.94 3.95
N ARG A 77 11.69 -17.55 3.88
CA ARG A 77 12.81 -18.30 4.48
C ARG A 77 13.17 -17.82 5.88
N ASN A 78 12.76 -16.60 6.22
CA ASN A 78 13.06 -16.02 7.52
C ASN A 78 11.76 -15.77 8.29
N TYR A 79 11.78 -16.10 9.56
CA TYR A 79 10.69 -15.87 10.49
C TYR A 79 10.28 -14.39 10.58
N LYS A 80 11.29 -13.50 10.56
CA LYS A 80 11.07 -12.05 10.66
C LYS A 80 10.33 -11.45 9.47
N ASP A 81 10.37 -12.14 8.33
CA ASP A 81 9.70 -11.67 7.12
C ASP A 81 8.23 -12.12 7.08
N ILE A 82 7.79 -12.91 8.07
CA ILE A 82 6.43 -13.45 8.18
C ILE A 82 5.64 -12.72 9.26
N VAL A 83 6.22 -12.61 10.46
CA VAL A 83 5.57 -11.97 11.61
C VAL A 83 5.46 -10.47 11.40
N GLY A 84 4.29 -9.92 11.67
CA GLY A 84 3.99 -8.52 11.42
C GLY A 84 3.35 -8.24 10.07
N LYS A 85 3.33 -9.23 9.15
CA LYS A 85 2.54 -9.13 7.91
C LYS A 85 1.11 -9.59 8.14
N TYR A 86 0.26 -9.27 7.19
CA TYR A 86 -1.13 -9.72 7.17
C TYR A 86 -1.33 -10.84 6.15
N SER A 87 -2.23 -11.79 6.46
CA SER A 87 -2.75 -12.69 5.44
C SER A 87 -3.54 -11.91 4.40
N ASN A 88 -3.46 -12.32 3.14
CA ASN A 88 -4.21 -11.67 2.07
C ASN A 88 -5.71 -11.64 2.37
N TYR A 89 -6.37 -10.56 1.98
CA TYR A 89 -7.78 -10.28 2.30
C TYR A 89 -8.78 -11.28 1.71
N ASN A 90 -8.38 -12.07 0.72
CA ASN A 90 -9.23 -13.03 0.01
C ASN A 90 -8.79 -14.49 0.20
N THR A 91 -7.82 -14.76 1.08
CA THR A 91 -7.22 -16.09 1.20
C THR A 91 -7.10 -16.51 2.67
N MET A 92 -7.71 -17.63 3.01
CA MET A 92 -7.47 -18.32 4.28
C MET A 92 -6.20 -19.17 4.17
N ILE A 93 -5.33 -19.11 5.17
CA ILE A 93 -4.16 -19.97 5.27
C ILE A 93 -4.51 -21.13 6.20
N ALA A 94 -4.62 -22.33 5.64
CA ALA A 94 -4.96 -23.52 6.41
C ALA A 94 -3.81 -23.93 7.32
N LYS A 95 -4.13 -24.52 8.46
CA LYS A 95 -3.16 -25.16 9.36
C LYS A 95 -2.27 -26.13 8.60
N GLY A 96 -0.96 -26.04 8.81
CA GLY A 96 0.04 -26.85 8.13
C GLY A 96 0.53 -26.30 6.79
N SER A 97 -0.09 -25.24 6.27
CA SER A 97 0.37 -24.57 5.04
C SER A 97 1.67 -23.83 5.26
N LEU A 98 2.56 -23.87 4.29
CA LEU A 98 3.75 -23.03 4.26
C LEU A 98 3.36 -21.57 4.00
N PHE A 99 4.14 -20.65 4.53
CA PHE A 99 3.98 -19.24 4.20
C PHE A 99 4.64 -18.93 2.86
N TYR A 100 3.83 -18.94 1.80
CA TYR A 100 4.25 -18.50 0.47
C TYR A 100 4.16 -16.97 0.35
N SER A 101 5.01 -16.38 -0.48
CA SER A 101 5.04 -14.92 -0.69
C SER A 101 3.69 -14.36 -1.14
N SER A 102 2.93 -15.13 -1.93
CA SER A 102 1.60 -14.74 -2.41
C SER A 102 0.49 -14.75 -1.34
N LEU A 103 0.73 -15.33 -0.16
CA LEU A 103 -0.29 -15.44 0.90
C LEU A 103 -0.26 -14.29 1.89
N LEU A 104 0.84 -13.54 1.93
CA LEU A 104 1.04 -12.44 2.88
C LEU A 104 1.19 -11.10 2.15
N THR A 105 0.82 -10.06 2.86
CA THR A 105 0.92 -8.68 2.38
C THR A 105 1.30 -7.74 3.52
N GLU A 106 1.82 -6.56 3.21
CA GLU A 106 2.01 -5.49 4.19
C GLU A 106 0.66 -4.84 4.51
N GLU A 107 0.54 -4.23 5.68
CA GLU A 107 -0.67 -3.53 6.12
C GLU A 107 -1.10 -2.46 5.12
N GLU A 108 -0.15 -1.68 4.61
CA GLU A 108 -0.37 -0.58 3.66
C GLU A 108 -0.92 -1.04 2.30
N ASN A 109 -0.74 -2.32 1.96
CA ASN A 109 -1.25 -2.92 0.73
C ASN A 109 -2.61 -3.59 0.88
N LEU A 110 -3.17 -3.61 2.08
CA LEU A 110 -4.55 -4.05 2.30
C LEU A 110 -5.51 -3.07 1.60
N PRO A 111 -6.62 -3.55 1.02
CA PRO A 111 -7.58 -2.71 0.31
C PRO A 111 -8.12 -1.55 1.13
N ASP A 112 -8.22 -1.72 2.44
CA ASP A 112 -8.77 -0.78 3.40
C ASP A 112 -7.71 -0.11 4.28
N ALA A 113 -6.42 -0.24 3.96
CA ALA A 113 -5.32 0.39 4.70
C ALA A 113 -5.50 1.91 4.87
N VAL A 114 -6.13 2.56 3.89
CA VAL A 114 -6.43 4.00 3.95
C VAL A 114 -7.32 4.41 5.12
N PHE A 115 -8.00 3.45 5.75
CA PHE A 115 -8.89 3.73 6.89
C PHE A 115 -8.23 3.51 8.25
N TYR A 116 -7.01 2.96 8.32
CA TYR A 116 -6.38 2.60 9.59
C TYR A 116 -5.77 3.79 10.33
N ASN A 117 -5.26 4.78 9.59
CA ASN A 117 -4.56 5.93 10.12
C ASN A 117 -5.38 7.23 10.04
N ILE A 118 -6.72 7.12 10.06
CA ILE A 118 -7.59 8.28 10.05
C ILE A 118 -7.83 8.72 11.48
N ASN A 119 -7.75 10.02 11.71
CA ASN A 119 -8.04 10.58 13.03
C ASN A 119 -9.54 10.50 13.35
N GLU A 120 -9.86 10.47 14.63
CA GLU A 120 -11.25 10.57 15.07
C GLU A 120 -11.86 11.89 14.60
N GLY A 121 -13.06 11.84 14.04
CA GLY A 121 -13.74 13.01 13.46
C GLY A 121 -13.40 13.31 12.00
N GLU A 122 -12.49 12.56 11.38
CA GLU A 122 -12.22 12.66 9.95
C GLU A 122 -13.05 11.70 9.11
N ARG A 123 -13.22 12.05 7.84
CA ARG A 123 -13.89 11.23 6.82
C ARG A 123 -12.98 11.09 5.60
N VAL A 124 -12.92 9.90 5.03
CA VAL A 124 -12.15 9.64 3.81
C VAL A 124 -12.93 10.07 2.59
N VAL A 125 -12.23 10.78 1.73
CA VAL A 125 -12.69 11.14 0.38
C VAL A 125 -11.98 10.24 -0.62
N SER A 126 -12.74 9.71 -1.58
CA SER A 126 -12.22 9.08 -2.79
C SER A 126 -12.49 10.02 -3.95
N PHE A 127 -11.44 10.61 -4.49
CA PHE A 127 -11.52 11.60 -5.57
C PHE A 127 -11.03 11.00 -6.90
N PRO A 128 -11.80 11.08 -7.99
CA PRO A 128 -11.40 10.55 -9.29
C PRO A 128 -10.21 11.34 -9.86
N VAL A 129 -9.18 10.63 -10.27
CA VAL A 129 -7.97 11.21 -10.88
C VAL A 129 -7.54 10.40 -12.10
N ASN A 130 -6.59 10.92 -12.83
CA ASN A 130 -5.92 10.25 -13.93
C ASN A 130 -4.44 10.67 -14.00
N THR A 131 -3.69 10.16 -14.96
CA THR A 131 -2.26 10.47 -15.12
C THR A 131 -2.00 11.96 -15.29
N THR A 132 -2.91 12.70 -15.96
CA THR A 132 -2.77 14.15 -16.14
C THR A 132 -2.98 14.90 -14.82
N THR A 133 -4.04 14.57 -14.07
CA THR A 133 -4.38 15.25 -12.81
C THR A 133 -3.48 14.84 -11.65
N THR A 134 -2.75 13.73 -11.77
CA THR A 134 -1.70 13.32 -10.83
C THR A 134 -0.29 13.76 -11.28
N TYR A 135 -0.22 14.65 -12.26
CA TYR A 135 1.05 15.19 -12.79
C TYR A 135 2.02 14.08 -13.21
N GLY A 136 1.52 13.11 -14.00
CA GLY A 136 2.34 11.99 -14.46
C GLY A 136 2.72 11.01 -13.33
N ASN A 137 1.81 10.75 -12.38
CA ASN A 137 2.05 9.94 -11.18
C ASN A 137 3.10 10.56 -10.22
N SER A 138 3.23 11.89 -10.22
CA SER A 138 4.17 12.57 -9.32
C SER A 138 3.58 12.84 -7.93
N ILE A 139 2.26 12.75 -7.77
CA ILE A 139 1.62 12.79 -6.46
C ILE A 139 1.73 11.38 -5.86
N MET A 140 2.37 11.26 -4.73
CA MET A 140 2.57 9.98 -4.01
C MET A 140 1.89 10.02 -2.64
N PRO A 141 1.57 8.88 -2.03
CA PRO A 141 1.13 8.83 -0.64
C PRO A 141 2.09 9.60 0.27
N GLY A 142 1.55 10.38 1.20
CA GLY A 142 2.30 11.28 2.08
C GLY A 142 2.61 12.67 1.49
N ASN A 143 2.41 12.88 0.18
CA ASN A 143 2.54 14.22 -0.40
C ASN A 143 1.38 15.11 0.04
N LYS A 144 1.64 16.41 0.14
CA LYS A 144 0.61 17.43 0.38
C LYS A 144 0.10 17.98 -0.94
N VAL A 145 -1.21 18.18 -1.01
CA VAL A 145 -1.90 18.76 -2.15
C VAL A 145 -2.86 19.84 -1.70
N ASP A 146 -3.08 20.81 -2.55
CA ASP A 146 -4.10 21.84 -2.37
C ASP A 146 -5.25 21.60 -3.35
N ILE A 147 -6.47 21.84 -2.89
CA ILE A 147 -7.67 21.72 -3.71
C ILE A 147 -8.14 23.10 -4.12
N TYR A 148 -8.13 23.33 -5.41
CA TYR A 148 -8.71 24.52 -6.03
C TYR A 148 -10.08 24.21 -6.59
N VAL A 149 -10.97 25.17 -6.53
CA VAL A 149 -12.29 25.11 -7.15
C VAL A 149 -12.40 26.20 -8.20
N LYS A 150 -12.80 25.79 -9.38
CA LYS A 150 -13.18 26.68 -10.47
C LYS A 150 -14.67 26.55 -10.68
N LEU A 151 -15.37 27.68 -10.75
CA LEU A 151 -16.80 27.70 -10.98
C LEU A 151 -17.22 28.95 -11.77
N ILE A 152 -18.42 28.89 -12.33
CA ILE A 152 -19.10 30.08 -12.87
C ILE A 152 -20.14 30.49 -11.84
N ASP A 153 -20.03 31.72 -11.31
CA ASP A 153 -20.94 32.23 -10.33
C ASP A 153 -22.32 32.63 -10.96
N ASN A 154 -23.27 33.01 -10.10
CA ASN A 154 -24.62 33.41 -10.55
C ASN A 154 -24.62 34.63 -11.46
N SER A 155 -23.53 35.42 -11.52
CA SER A 155 -23.37 36.58 -12.40
C SER A 155 -22.68 36.21 -13.72
N GLY A 156 -22.32 34.95 -13.94
CA GLY A 156 -21.61 34.47 -15.12
C GLY A 156 -20.09 34.71 -15.06
N LYS A 157 -19.52 35.07 -13.91
CA LYS A 157 -18.08 35.25 -13.75
C LYS A 157 -17.41 33.94 -13.41
N ILE A 158 -16.24 33.72 -14.02
CA ILE A 158 -15.37 32.62 -13.67
C ILE A 158 -14.65 32.99 -12.36
N VAL A 159 -14.85 32.14 -11.34
CA VAL A 159 -14.17 32.22 -10.06
C VAL A 159 -13.21 31.02 -10.00
N TYR A 160 -11.98 31.29 -9.69
CA TYR A 160 -10.94 30.25 -9.45
C TYR A 160 -10.20 30.62 -8.18
N GLY A 161 -10.20 29.72 -7.21
CA GLY A 161 -9.56 29.96 -5.92
C GLY A 161 -9.24 28.69 -5.20
N GLU A 162 -8.31 28.81 -4.28
CA GLU A 162 -7.94 27.77 -3.36
C GLU A 162 -9.10 27.52 -2.39
N PHE A 163 -9.49 26.27 -2.27
CA PHE A 163 -10.63 25.87 -1.44
C PHE A 163 -10.17 25.21 -0.15
N PHE A 164 -9.29 24.22 -0.29
CA PHE A 164 -8.60 23.61 0.83
C PHE A 164 -7.11 23.55 0.54
N GLU A 165 -6.30 23.74 1.57
CA GLU A 165 -4.86 23.66 1.49
C GLU A 165 -4.31 22.54 2.36
N ASN A 166 -3.10 22.09 2.03
CA ASN A 166 -2.27 21.21 2.85
C ASN A 166 -2.90 19.83 3.18
N ILE A 167 -3.64 19.25 2.22
CA ILE A 167 -4.28 17.94 2.37
C ILE A 167 -3.26 16.84 2.08
N GLU A 168 -3.22 15.82 2.93
CA GLU A 168 -2.35 14.66 2.72
C GLU A 168 -2.98 13.64 1.77
N ALA A 169 -2.23 13.25 0.73
CA ALA A 169 -2.56 12.12 -0.11
C ALA A 169 -2.32 10.82 0.67
N LEU A 170 -3.38 10.12 1.05
CA LEU A 170 -3.29 8.87 1.81
C LEU A 170 -2.95 7.68 0.92
N ALA A 171 -3.55 7.60 -0.25
CA ALA A 171 -3.29 6.55 -1.23
C ALA A 171 -3.70 6.99 -2.63
N ILE A 172 -3.06 6.39 -3.64
CA ILE A 172 -3.49 6.48 -5.03
C ILE A 172 -3.72 5.06 -5.55
N LYS A 173 -4.94 4.80 -6.01
CA LYS A 173 -5.35 3.48 -6.48
C LYS A 173 -5.77 3.51 -7.94
N ASP A 174 -5.56 2.37 -8.59
CA ASP A 174 -6.07 2.13 -9.94
C ASP A 174 -7.58 1.80 -9.92
N SER A 175 -8.17 1.59 -11.10
CA SER A 175 -9.58 1.22 -11.24
C SER A 175 -9.95 -0.13 -10.63
N SER A 176 -8.98 -0.99 -10.34
CA SER A 176 -9.18 -2.27 -9.65
C SER A 176 -9.05 -2.17 -8.12
N GLY A 177 -8.71 -0.98 -7.60
CA GLY A 177 -8.51 -0.73 -6.17
C GLY A 177 -7.13 -1.08 -5.64
N LYS A 178 -6.17 -1.40 -6.51
CA LYS A 178 -4.78 -1.67 -6.12
C LYS A 178 -3.98 -0.37 -6.03
N ASN A 179 -3.05 -0.30 -5.10
CA ASN A 179 -2.15 0.85 -4.98
C ASN A 179 -1.27 0.99 -6.23
N VAL A 180 -1.20 2.19 -6.77
CA VAL A 180 -0.41 2.48 -7.99
C VAL A 180 1.08 2.27 -7.74
N PHE A 181 1.56 2.50 -6.53
CA PHE A 181 2.97 2.43 -6.14
C PHE A 181 3.36 1.13 -5.42
N GLU A 182 2.48 0.12 -5.40
CA GLU A 182 2.74 -1.15 -4.70
C GLU A 182 3.89 -1.95 -5.33
N ASN A 183 4.00 -1.93 -6.66
CA ASN A 183 5.01 -2.68 -7.38
C ASN A 183 5.64 -1.80 -8.47
N ILE A 184 6.95 -1.60 -8.37
CA ILE A 184 7.71 -0.78 -9.32
C ILE A 184 7.76 -1.40 -10.72
N GLU A 185 7.60 -2.71 -10.83
CA GLU A 185 7.64 -3.42 -12.11
C GLU A 185 6.31 -3.35 -12.88
N GLU A 186 5.21 -2.98 -12.22
CA GLU A 186 3.88 -2.87 -12.83
C GLU A 186 3.50 -1.39 -12.99
N GLU A 187 3.47 -0.90 -14.23
CA GLU A 187 2.88 0.41 -14.51
C GLU A 187 1.36 0.36 -14.34
N ARG A 188 0.85 1.03 -13.31
CA ARG A 188 -0.58 1.17 -13.05
C ARG A 188 -1.04 2.58 -13.33
N THR A 189 -2.22 2.70 -13.94
CA THR A 189 -2.85 4.00 -14.20
C THR A 189 -3.66 4.43 -12.99
N PRO A 190 -3.44 5.65 -12.45
CA PRO A 190 -4.21 6.16 -11.32
C PRO A 190 -5.67 6.39 -11.72
N ALA A 191 -6.58 6.06 -10.83
CA ALA A 191 -8.01 6.27 -11.00
C ALA A 191 -8.62 7.02 -9.82
N TYR A 192 -8.09 6.83 -8.62
CA TYR A 192 -8.61 7.44 -7.39
C TYR A 192 -7.47 7.92 -6.50
N LEU A 193 -7.59 9.16 -6.03
CA LEU A 193 -6.82 9.72 -4.94
C LEU A 193 -7.66 9.66 -3.66
N TYR A 194 -7.07 9.15 -2.58
CA TYR A 194 -7.69 9.10 -1.26
C TYR A 194 -7.04 10.11 -0.34
N PHE A 195 -7.85 10.86 0.37
CA PHE A 195 -7.44 11.80 1.41
C PHE A 195 -8.50 11.88 2.50
N SER A 196 -8.17 12.44 3.66
CA SER A 196 -9.14 12.66 4.73
C SER A 196 -9.45 14.13 4.92
N LEU A 197 -10.66 14.40 5.38
CA LEU A 197 -11.12 15.73 5.78
C LEU A 197 -11.83 15.63 7.12
N PRO A 198 -11.73 16.64 7.99
CA PRO A 198 -12.64 16.79 9.11
C PRO A 198 -14.09 16.72 8.64
N GLU A 199 -14.99 16.16 9.45
CA GLU A 199 -16.37 15.84 9.04
C GLU A 199 -17.10 17.03 8.45
N ALA A 200 -16.95 18.20 9.05
CA ALA A 200 -17.57 19.43 8.56
C ALA A 200 -17.06 19.83 7.15
N LYS A 201 -15.74 19.74 6.94
CA LYS A 201 -15.12 20.04 5.63
C LYS A 201 -15.46 18.97 4.59
N TYR A 202 -15.60 17.70 5.03
CA TYR A 202 -16.07 16.62 4.18
C TYR A 202 -17.48 16.90 3.61
N LEU A 203 -18.41 17.38 4.45
CA LEU A 203 -19.77 17.75 4.01
C LEU A 203 -19.72 18.89 2.99
N LEU A 204 -18.91 19.90 3.27
CA LEU A 204 -18.71 21.03 2.36
C LEU A 204 -18.14 20.58 1.00
N PHE A 205 -17.10 19.75 1.01
CA PHE A 205 -16.49 19.20 -0.20
C PHE A 205 -17.47 18.33 -1.00
N SER A 206 -18.19 17.46 -0.31
CA SER A 206 -19.17 16.57 -0.95
C SER A 206 -20.31 17.34 -1.62
N SER A 207 -20.68 18.51 -1.06
CA SER A 207 -21.73 19.37 -1.62
C SER A 207 -21.39 19.94 -2.98
N LEU A 208 -20.10 20.12 -3.30
CA LEU A 208 -19.66 20.63 -4.61
C LEU A 208 -20.23 19.79 -5.76
N ASN A 209 -20.34 18.48 -5.58
CA ASN A 209 -20.85 17.55 -6.59
C ASN A 209 -22.36 17.70 -6.87
N TYR A 210 -23.09 18.38 -5.99
CA TYR A 210 -24.55 18.54 -6.08
C TYR A 210 -24.98 19.93 -6.55
N ILE A 211 -24.06 20.87 -6.69
CA ILE A 211 -24.34 22.20 -7.22
C ILE A 211 -24.42 22.11 -8.74
N LYS A 212 -25.63 21.98 -9.29
CA LYS A 212 -25.86 21.70 -10.72
C LYS A 212 -25.96 22.94 -11.59
N ASP A 213 -26.33 24.05 -11.01
CA ASP A 213 -26.58 25.29 -11.76
C ASP A 213 -25.31 26.08 -12.12
N ASN A 214 -24.19 25.64 -11.57
CA ASN A 214 -22.88 26.24 -11.77
C ASN A 214 -21.93 25.16 -12.29
N GLU A 215 -21.17 25.45 -13.32
CA GLU A 215 -20.11 24.58 -13.78
C GLU A 215 -18.98 24.59 -12.74
N ILE A 216 -18.86 23.51 -11.97
CA ILE A 216 -17.85 23.36 -10.93
C ILE A 216 -16.80 22.33 -11.37
N GLU A 217 -15.54 22.74 -11.30
CA GLU A 217 -14.39 21.90 -11.54
C GLU A 217 -13.49 21.93 -10.30
N VAL A 218 -13.16 20.75 -9.78
CA VAL A 218 -12.22 20.59 -8.68
C VAL A 218 -10.85 20.24 -9.27
N VAL A 219 -9.83 21.01 -8.90
CA VAL A 219 -8.47 20.86 -9.40
C VAL A 219 -7.54 20.56 -8.22
N ILE A 220 -6.77 19.50 -8.34
CA ILE A 220 -5.76 19.13 -7.36
C ILE A 220 -4.42 19.71 -7.81
N VAL A 221 -3.75 20.41 -6.90
CA VAL A 221 -2.45 21.04 -7.15
C VAL A 221 -1.44 20.51 -6.12
N PRO A 222 -0.30 19.93 -6.55
CA PRO A 222 0.73 19.53 -5.62
C PRO A 222 1.28 20.70 -4.84
N ASN A 223 1.34 20.56 -3.52
CA ASN A 223 1.99 21.53 -2.65
C ASN A 223 3.50 21.24 -2.53
N THR A 224 4.21 22.07 -1.77
CA THR A 224 5.66 21.90 -1.62
C THR A 224 5.98 20.55 -0.97
N LEU A 225 7.00 19.85 -1.49
CA LEU A 225 7.50 18.60 -0.92
C LEU A 225 8.24 18.79 0.43
N LYS A 226 8.46 20.03 0.84
CA LYS A 226 9.07 20.32 2.14
C LYS A 226 8.00 20.23 3.22
N PHE A 227 7.83 19.02 3.72
CA PHE A 227 7.08 18.79 4.94
C PHE A 227 7.76 19.55 6.08
N ASN A 228 7.08 20.53 6.65
CA ASN A 228 7.48 21.12 7.92
C ASN A 228 6.77 20.35 9.03
N ALA A 229 7.50 19.47 9.72
CA ALA A 229 6.96 18.66 10.82
C ALA A 229 6.47 19.52 12.02
N GLU A 230 6.83 20.80 12.04
CA GLU A 230 6.40 21.76 13.08
C GLU A 230 5.04 22.39 12.78
N ASP A 231 4.52 22.22 11.55
CA ASP A 231 3.20 22.65 11.15
C ASP A 231 2.40 21.45 10.62
N PRO A 232 1.84 20.61 11.49
CA PRO A 232 1.00 19.47 11.10
C PRO A 232 -0.39 19.93 10.66
N THR A 233 -0.52 21.18 10.26
CA THR A 233 -1.80 21.83 10.24
C THR A 233 -2.84 21.23 9.38
N ALA A 234 -3.85 21.19 10.04
CA ALA A 234 -5.24 21.17 9.65
C ALA A 234 -5.47 21.80 8.27
N THR A 235 -6.21 21.08 7.46
CA THR A 235 -6.83 21.57 6.27
C THR A 235 -7.56 22.89 6.55
N GLU A 236 -7.11 23.98 5.95
CA GLU A 236 -7.75 25.28 6.09
C GLU A 236 -8.57 25.62 4.85
N VAL A 237 -9.59 26.43 5.04
CA VAL A 237 -10.35 27.04 3.94
C VAL A 237 -9.70 28.37 3.61
N SER A 238 -9.05 28.46 2.45
CA SER A 238 -8.28 29.65 2.06
C SER A 238 -9.10 30.70 1.32
N SER A 239 -10.26 30.34 0.74
CA SER A 239 -11.13 31.25 0.01
C SER A 239 -12.48 31.46 0.68
N ASP A 240 -12.63 32.54 1.41
CA ASP A 240 -13.90 32.94 2.04
C ASP A 240 -15.06 33.07 1.02
N TYR A 241 -14.75 33.53 -0.19
CA TYR A 241 -15.77 33.66 -1.22
C TYR A 241 -16.32 32.29 -1.65
N LEU A 242 -15.45 31.37 -1.97
CA LEU A 242 -15.85 30.01 -2.39
C LEU A 242 -16.58 29.29 -1.27
N TYR A 243 -16.09 29.43 -0.06
CA TYR A 243 -16.70 28.83 1.12
C TYR A 243 -18.15 29.33 1.31
N ASN A 244 -18.34 30.64 1.34
CA ASN A 244 -19.66 31.21 1.49
C ASN A 244 -20.57 30.90 0.31
N PHE A 245 -20.03 30.85 -0.92
CA PHE A 245 -20.80 30.46 -2.10
C PHE A 245 -21.34 29.04 -1.96
N VAL A 246 -20.52 28.09 -1.51
CA VAL A 246 -20.94 26.70 -1.32
C VAL A 246 -21.97 26.61 -0.19
N LEU A 247 -21.73 27.25 0.95
CA LEU A 247 -22.67 27.31 2.07
C LEU A 247 -24.06 27.83 1.66
N ASP A 248 -24.10 28.86 0.85
CA ASP A 248 -25.36 29.48 0.37
C ASP A 248 -26.18 28.53 -0.50
N LYS A 249 -25.53 27.51 -1.09
CA LYS A 249 -26.15 26.48 -1.95
C LYS A 249 -26.64 25.26 -1.20
N ILE A 250 -26.25 25.11 0.06
CA ILE A 250 -26.57 23.91 0.86
C ILE A 250 -27.82 24.19 1.72
N SER A 251 -28.84 23.35 1.56
CA SER A 251 -29.95 23.29 2.51
C SER A 251 -29.58 22.46 3.71
N GLN A 252 -29.60 23.06 4.89
CA GLN A 252 -29.26 22.37 6.14
C GLN A 252 -30.34 21.37 6.56
N ILE A 253 -29.90 20.20 7.03
CA ILE A 253 -30.76 19.27 7.77
C ILE A 253 -30.55 19.58 9.26
N ASP A 254 -31.61 19.53 10.06
CA ASP A 254 -31.61 19.97 11.47
C ASP A 254 -30.50 19.32 12.32
N ASP A 255 -30.18 18.05 12.05
CA ASP A 255 -29.14 17.30 12.78
C ASP A 255 -27.70 17.76 12.48
N GLN A 256 -27.52 18.59 11.43
CA GLN A 256 -26.21 19.09 11.01
C GLN A 256 -26.04 20.58 11.32
N LYS A 257 -27.04 21.18 11.94
CA LYS A 257 -27.03 22.62 12.22
C LYS A 257 -25.93 23.01 13.20
N GLU A 258 -25.69 22.20 14.22
CA GLU A 258 -24.61 22.43 15.20
C GLU A 258 -23.23 22.40 14.52
N LEU A 259 -23.02 21.46 13.63
CA LEU A 259 -21.79 21.33 12.85
C LEU A 259 -21.53 22.56 11.95
N TYR A 260 -22.58 23.11 11.39
CA TYR A 260 -22.53 24.33 10.58
C TYR A 260 -22.24 25.58 11.41
N GLU A 261 -22.83 25.67 12.60
CA GLU A 261 -22.56 26.77 13.52
C GLU A 261 -21.11 26.73 14.03
N GLU A 262 -20.54 25.56 14.22
CA GLU A 262 -19.13 25.35 14.57
C GLU A 262 -18.20 25.84 13.46
N LEU A 263 -18.47 25.46 12.20
CA LEU A 263 -17.74 25.94 11.03
C LEU A 263 -17.78 27.46 10.87
N LEU A 264 -18.94 28.08 11.09
CA LEU A 264 -19.10 29.53 11.02
C LEU A 264 -18.28 30.23 12.12
N ASN A 265 -18.24 29.64 13.32
CA ASN A 265 -17.47 30.18 14.45
C ASN A 265 -15.96 30.06 14.19
N GLU A 266 -15.47 28.94 13.63
CA GLU A 266 -14.07 28.77 13.24
C GLU A 266 -13.65 29.82 12.20
N MET A 267 -14.50 30.09 11.21
CA MET A 267 -14.23 31.13 10.21
C MET A 267 -14.16 32.52 10.79
N GLU A 268 -15.06 32.86 11.71
CA GLU A 268 -15.02 34.16 12.36
C GLU A 268 -13.75 34.35 13.20
N GLN A 269 -13.30 33.31 13.88
CA GLN A 269 -12.04 33.31 14.63
C GLN A 269 -10.83 33.49 13.70
N SER A 270 -10.77 32.74 12.59
CA SER A 270 -9.68 32.85 11.61
C SER A 270 -9.62 34.26 10.96
N LYS A 271 -10.78 34.89 10.71
CA LYS A 271 -10.86 36.28 10.24
C LYS A 271 -10.35 37.29 11.25
N LEU A 272 -10.64 37.08 12.53
CA LEU A 272 -10.16 37.95 13.61
C LEU A 272 -8.65 37.85 13.79
N GLU A 273 -8.08 36.65 13.66
CA GLU A 273 -6.65 36.44 13.74
C GLU A 273 -5.90 37.05 12.56
N LYS A 274 -6.39 36.86 11.32
CA LYS A 274 -5.82 37.53 10.11
C LYS A 274 -5.92 39.06 10.12
N LYS A 275 -6.84 39.62 10.90
CA LYS A 275 -7.01 41.09 11.03
C LYS A 275 -6.11 41.71 12.10
N ASN A 276 -5.55 40.88 12.98
CA ASN A 276 -4.66 41.28 14.06
C ASN A 276 -3.17 41.06 13.76
N GLN A 277 -2.86 40.51 12.58
CA GLN A 277 -1.51 40.43 11.97
C GLN A 277 -1.34 41.55 10.93
#